data_110ac1bbdaa102e4cd3cd1a0fed4d30c
#
_entry.id   110ac1bbdaa102e4cd3cd1a0fed4d30c
#
_cell.length_a   1.000
_cell.length_b   1.000
_cell.length_c   1.000
_cell.angle_alpha   90.00
_cell.angle_beta   90.00
_cell.angle_gamma   90.00
#
_symmetry.space_group_name_H-M   'P 1'
#
loop_
_entity.id
_entity.type
_entity.pdbx_description
1 polymer ?
#
loop_
_entity_poly.entity_id
_entity_poly.type
_entity_poly.pdbx_seq_one_letter_code
_entity_poly.pdbx_strand_id
1 'polypeptide(L)'
;MFSSLLSWTAVGLAALVAVLVAVRHHEESSRRALLAALAVPVGASALFFTLALHMHRSLGGWPETIGNRGFPEGLLQHESAAFIAFGILLVGLLLSPLALLLCAAAPKLRGGLSPVATYAAASIAALLLMNVAPDPFLYWWWD
;
A
#
# COMPACT_ATOMS: atom_id res chain seq x y z
N MET A 1 -24.92 2.09 -3.51
CA MET A 1 -24.58 3.14 -2.52
C MET A 1 -24.36 2.55 -1.10
N PHE A 2 -25.17 1.61 -0.61
CA PHE A 2 -24.97 0.97 0.71
C PHE A 2 -23.70 0.09 0.78
N SER A 3 -23.30 -0.57 -0.30
CA SER A 3 -22.10 -1.43 -0.34
C SER A 3 -20.79 -0.67 -0.20
N SER A 4 -20.74 0.59 -0.66
CA SER A 4 -19.53 1.42 -0.53
C SER A 4 -19.31 1.93 0.89
N LEU A 5 -20.36 2.29 1.61
CA LEU A 5 -20.26 2.74 3.01
C LEU A 5 -19.79 1.61 3.93
N LEU A 6 -20.34 0.39 3.76
CA LEU A 6 -19.91 -0.79 4.51
C LEU A 6 -18.43 -1.15 4.25
N SER A 7 -17.94 -0.99 3.02
CA SER A 7 -16.54 -1.25 2.70
C SER A 7 -15.59 -0.21 3.34
N TRP A 8 -15.95 1.08 3.31
CA TRP A 8 -15.14 2.13 3.94
C TRP A 8 -15.12 2.04 5.47
N THR A 9 -16.25 1.66 6.10
CA THR A 9 -16.27 1.43 7.56
C THR A 9 -15.43 0.22 7.95
N ALA A 10 -15.46 -0.86 7.18
CA ALA A 10 -14.63 -2.03 7.43
C ALA A 10 -13.13 -1.72 7.29
N VAL A 11 -12.73 -0.95 6.27
CA VAL A 11 -11.35 -0.48 6.08
C VAL A 11 -10.91 0.42 7.24
N GLY A 12 -11.75 1.37 7.64
CA GLY A 12 -11.48 2.25 8.78
C GLY A 12 -11.32 1.49 10.10
N LEU A 13 -12.17 0.50 10.35
CA LEU A 13 -12.08 -0.36 11.54
C LEU A 13 -10.81 -1.21 11.52
N ALA A 14 -10.47 -1.82 10.39
CA ALA A 14 -9.24 -2.58 10.24
C ALA A 14 -7.99 -1.73 10.47
N ALA A 15 -7.96 -0.51 9.93
CA ALA A 15 -6.88 0.45 10.16
C ALA A 15 -6.77 0.82 11.65
N LEU A 16 -7.89 1.12 12.31
CA LEU A 16 -7.92 1.44 13.74
C LEU A 16 -7.39 0.29 14.59
N VAL A 17 -7.84 -0.95 14.35
CA VAL A 17 -7.35 -2.14 15.04
C VAL A 17 -5.85 -2.32 14.84
N ALA A 18 -5.36 -2.16 13.60
CA ALA A 18 -3.93 -2.27 13.30
C ALA A 18 -3.10 -1.20 14.05
N VAL A 19 -3.57 0.04 14.08
CA VAL A 19 -2.92 1.12 14.83
C VAL A 19 -2.91 0.82 16.33
N LEU A 20 -4.02 0.37 16.92
CA LEU A 20 -4.10 0.05 18.35
C LEU A 20 -3.14 -1.10 18.72
N VAL A 21 -3.05 -2.13 17.86
CA VAL A 21 -2.10 -3.26 18.07
C VAL A 21 -0.66 -2.76 17.97
N ALA A 22 -0.35 -1.93 16.95
CA ALA A 22 0.99 -1.36 16.76
C ALA A 22 1.43 -0.54 17.98
N VAL A 23 0.56 0.34 18.48
CA VAL A 23 0.86 1.20 19.64
C VAL A 23 1.02 0.36 20.91
N ARG A 24 0.13 -0.61 21.16
CA ARG A 24 0.15 -1.44 22.37
C ARG A 24 1.40 -2.31 22.51
N HIS A 25 1.94 -2.78 21.38
CA HIS A 25 3.10 -3.68 21.35
C HIS A 25 4.39 -2.99 20.87
N HIS A 26 4.40 -1.67 20.80
CA HIS A 26 5.55 -0.90 20.29
C HIS A 26 6.83 -1.14 21.10
N GLU A 27 6.73 -1.24 22.40
CA GLU A 27 7.90 -1.43 23.30
C GLU A 27 8.61 -2.77 23.10
N GLU A 28 7.89 -3.79 22.60
CA GLU A 28 8.44 -5.13 22.35
C GLU A 28 9.18 -5.24 21.01
N SER A 29 9.12 -4.21 20.16
CA SER A 29 9.60 -4.27 18.79
C SER A 29 10.86 -3.42 18.58
N SER A 30 11.83 -3.97 17.84
CA SER A 30 13.01 -3.21 17.47
C SER A 30 12.64 -2.10 16.47
N ARG A 31 13.28 -0.93 16.60
CA ARG A 31 13.13 0.19 15.65
C ARG A 31 13.39 -0.23 14.19
N ARG A 32 14.34 -1.16 13.99
CA ARG A 32 14.66 -1.69 12.65
C ARG A 32 13.49 -2.47 12.04
N ALA A 33 12.80 -3.28 12.84
CA ALA A 33 11.63 -4.03 12.36
C ALA A 33 10.47 -3.11 11.97
N LEU A 34 10.25 -2.03 12.72
CA LEU A 34 9.24 -1.02 12.39
C LEU A 34 9.59 -0.26 11.10
N LEU A 35 10.86 0.15 10.93
CA LEU A 35 11.31 0.80 9.70
C LEU A 35 11.21 -0.14 8.49
N ALA A 36 11.54 -1.42 8.65
CA ALA A 36 11.38 -2.43 7.61
C ALA A 36 9.90 -2.63 7.23
N ALA A 37 8.99 -2.59 8.22
CA ALA A 37 7.56 -2.69 7.98
C ALA A 37 7.00 -1.51 7.17
N LEU A 38 7.60 -0.32 7.26
CA LEU A 38 7.21 0.87 6.49
C LEU A 38 7.81 0.91 5.08
N ALA A 39 8.88 0.18 4.82
CA ALA A 39 9.64 0.28 3.57
C ALA A 39 8.78 -0.01 2.33
N VAL A 40 7.97 -1.08 2.35
CA VAL A 40 7.11 -1.45 1.21
C VAL A 40 5.96 -0.46 1.01
N PRO A 41 5.14 -0.10 2.01
CA PRO A 41 4.06 0.86 1.82
C PRO A 41 4.55 2.24 1.34
N VAL A 42 5.65 2.74 1.92
CA VAL A 42 6.24 4.01 1.52
C VAL A 42 6.85 3.93 0.11
N GLY A 43 7.60 2.85 -0.17
CA GLY A 43 8.20 2.64 -1.49
C GLY A 43 7.16 2.50 -2.60
N ALA A 44 6.10 1.73 -2.38
CA ALA A 44 5.01 1.57 -3.34
C ALA A 44 4.28 2.91 -3.59
N SER A 45 4.00 3.69 -2.54
CA SER A 45 3.42 5.03 -2.70
C SER A 45 4.33 5.96 -3.48
N ALA A 46 5.64 5.97 -3.17
CA ALA A 46 6.60 6.79 -3.87
C ALA A 46 6.69 6.43 -5.36
N LEU A 47 6.76 5.14 -5.69
CA LEU A 47 6.76 4.67 -7.09
C LEU A 47 5.48 5.03 -7.81
N PHE A 48 4.32 4.90 -7.16
CA PHE A 48 3.02 5.27 -7.74
C PHE A 48 2.95 6.76 -8.09
N PHE A 49 3.27 7.66 -7.17
CA PHE A 49 3.19 9.10 -7.42
C PHE A 49 4.29 9.59 -8.37
N THR A 50 5.48 9.01 -8.30
CA THR A 50 6.54 9.33 -9.27
C THR A 50 6.23 8.79 -10.65
N LEU A 51 5.51 7.66 -10.77
CA LEU A 51 4.98 7.17 -12.05
C LEU A 51 3.97 8.16 -12.64
N ALA A 52 3.00 8.63 -11.84
CA ALA A 52 2.03 9.63 -12.29
C ALA A 52 2.74 10.89 -12.83
N LEU A 53 3.74 11.39 -12.11
CA LEU A 53 4.53 12.54 -12.54
C LEU A 53 5.34 12.25 -13.80
N HIS A 54 5.98 11.07 -13.88
CA HIS A 54 6.75 10.64 -15.05
C HIS A 54 5.85 10.52 -16.29
N MET A 55 4.70 9.90 -16.13
CA MET A 55 3.69 9.75 -17.19
C MET A 55 3.25 11.09 -17.74
N HIS A 56 2.80 12.00 -16.87
CA HIS A 56 2.34 13.32 -17.26
C HIS A 56 3.42 14.12 -18.01
N ARG A 57 4.69 14.00 -17.57
CA ARG A 57 5.81 14.70 -18.24
C ARG A 57 6.19 14.06 -19.57
N SER A 58 6.22 12.73 -19.66
CA SER A 58 6.65 12.01 -20.85
C SER A 58 5.64 12.06 -21.98
N LEU A 59 4.35 12.12 -21.66
CA LEU A 59 3.25 12.16 -22.64
C LEU A 59 2.78 13.59 -22.94
N GLY A 60 3.27 14.58 -22.18
CA GLY A 60 2.78 15.97 -22.29
C GLY A 60 1.37 16.16 -21.73
N GLY A 61 0.81 15.18 -21.01
CA GLY A 61 -0.53 15.15 -20.47
C GLY A 61 -0.85 13.80 -19.82
N TRP A 62 -2.12 13.56 -19.54
CA TRP A 62 -2.58 12.26 -19.08
C TRP A 62 -2.88 11.32 -20.24
N PRO A 63 -2.77 9.98 -20.06
CA PRO A 63 -3.10 9.03 -21.11
C PRO A 63 -4.58 9.16 -21.53
N GLU A 64 -4.82 9.20 -22.82
CA GLU A 64 -6.18 9.31 -23.39
C GLU A 64 -6.83 7.93 -23.57
N THR A 65 -6.03 6.87 -23.56
CA THR A 65 -6.47 5.49 -23.78
C THR A 65 -5.96 4.56 -22.70
N ILE A 66 -6.70 3.49 -22.46
CA ILE A 66 -6.30 2.39 -21.59
C ILE A 66 -5.12 1.64 -22.19
N GLY A 67 -4.20 1.22 -21.33
CA GLY A 67 -2.98 0.51 -21.71
C GLY A 67 -1.80 1.43 -21.98
N ASN A 68 -0.69 0.82 -22.39
CA ASN A 68 0.61 1.47 -22.48
C ASN A 68 1.14 1.58 -23.93
N ARG A 69 0.23 1.52 -24.93
CA ARG A 69 0.61 1.61 -26.34
C ARG A 69 1.25 2.97 -26.66
N GLY A 70 2.47 2.93 -27.15
CA GLY A 70 3.22 4.14 -27.50
C GLY A 70 3.98 4.78 -26.33
N PHE A 71 4.00 4.16 -25.16
CA PHE A 71 4.78 4.66 -24.04
C PHE A 71 6.30 4.51 -24.31
N PRO A 72 7.12 5.51 -23.92
CA PRO A 72 8.57 5.39 -23.96
C PRO A 72 9.06 4.23 -23.05
N GLU A 73 10.17 3.58 -23.44
CA GLU A 73 10.73 2.44 -22.72
C GLU A 73 10.97 2.73 -21.21
N GLY A 74 11.51 3.90 -20.89
CA GLY A 74 11.75 4.31 -19.50
C GLY A 74 10.45 4.44 -18.69
N LEU A 75 9.33 4.81 -19.33
CA LEU A 75 8.02 4.85 -18.68
C LEU A 75 7.49 3.42 -18.42
N LEU A 76 7.65 2.50 -19.37
CA LEU A 76 7.28 1.08 -19.23
C LEU A 76 8.04 0.39 -18.10
N GLN A 77 9.34 0.68 -17.96
CA GLN A 77 10.14 0.15 -16.85
C GLN A 77 9.66 0.68 -15.49
N HIS A 78 9.34 1.99 -15.43
CA HIS A 78 8.81 2.59 -14.20
C HIS A 78 7.42 2.04 -13.84
N GLU A 79 6.54 1.89 -14.82
CA GLU A 79 5.24 1.24 -14.69
C GLU A 79 5.38 -0.15 -14.10
N SER A 80 6.23 -0.99 -14.70
CA SER A 80 6.48 -2.36 -14.23
C SER A 80 6.97 -2.39 -12.78
N ALA A 81 7.90 -1.49 -12.40
CA ALA A 81 8.39 -1.39 -11.04
C ALA A 81 7.28 -0.98 -10.06
N ALA A 82 6.43 -0.03 -10.44
CA ALA A 82 5.31 0.43 -9.62
C ALA A 82 4.25 -0.68 -9.44
N PHE A 83 3.91 -1.43 -10.49
CA PHE A 83 2.99 -2.58 -10.40
C PHE A 83 3.54 -3.70 -9.53
N ILE A 84 4.83 -4.04 -9.63
CA ILE A 84 5.47 -5.04 -8.76
C ILE A 84 5.40 -4.59 -7.30
N ALA A 85 5.78 -3.35 -7.00
CA ALA A 85 5.75 -2.82 -5.64
C ALA A 85 4.32 -2.80 -5.07
N PHE A 86 3.34 -2.42 -5.88
CA PHE A 86 1.92 -2.45 -5.54
C PHE A 86 1.43 -3.88 -5.28
N GLY A 87 1.82 -4.85 -6.12
CA GLY A 87 1.52 -6.26 -5.91
C GLY A 87 2.06 -6.80 -4.58
N ILE A 88 3.33 -6.46 -4.25
CA ILE A 88 3.95 -6.83 -2.96
C ILE A 88 3.17 -6.21 -1.79
N LEU A 89 2.78 -4.93 -1.90
CA LEU A 89 1.97 -4.24 -0.89
C LEU A 89 0.63 -4.97 -0.67
N LEU A 90 -0.09 -5.30 -1.74
CA LEU A 90 -1.40 -5.97 -1.64
C LEU A 90 -1.27 -7.38 -1.05
N VAL A 91 -0.33 -8.18 -1.53
CA VAL A 91 -0.11 -9.54 -1.01
C VAL A 91 0.26 -9.49 0.49
N GLY A 92 1.16 -8.61 0.87
CA GLY A 92 1.52 -8.42 2.28
C GLY A 92 0.33 -7.97 3.14
N LEU A 93 -0.51 -7.06 2.63
CA LEU A 93 -1.71 -6.61 3.33
C LEU A 93 -2.72 -7.76 3.49
N LEU A 94 -2.95 -8.56 2.45
CA LEU A 94 -3.84 -9.73 2.49
C LEU A 94 -3.35 -10.81 3.48
N LEU A 95 -2.05 -10.98 3.62
CA LEU A 95 -1.45 -11.93 4.56
C LEU A 95 -1.35 -11.41 6.00
N SER A 96 -1.49 -10.09 6.21
CA SER A 96 -1.36 -9.47 7.53
C SER A 96 -2.31 -10.03 8.59
N PRO A 97 -3.60 -10.31 8.33
CA PRO A 97 -4.49 -10.88 9.34
C PRO A 97 -4.01 -12.25 9.83
N LEU A 98 -3.56 -13.12 8.91
CA LEU A 98 -3.02 -14.43 9.25
C LEU A 98 -1.73 -14.29 10.08
N ALA A 99 -0.83 -13.39 9.66
CA ALA A 99 0.41 -13.13 10.39
C ALA A 99 0.13 -12.58 11.81
N LEU A 100 -0.84 -11.68 11.97
CA LEU A 100 -1.27 -11.19 13.28
C LEU A 100 -1.81 -12.31 14.18
N LEU A 101 -2.65 -13.20 13.64
CA LEU A 101 -3.18 -14.35 14.36
C LEU A 101 -2.06 -15.29 14.82
N LEU A 102 -1.10 -15.60 13.96
CA LEU A 102 0.05 -16.44 14.29
C LEU A 102 0.94 -15.79 15.37
N CYS A 103 1.21 -14.49 15.27
CA CYS A 103 1.96 -13.74 16.27
C CYS A 103 1.23 -13.70 17.62
N ALA A 104 -0.09 -13.59 17.65
CA ALA A 104 -0.89 -13.57 18.85
C ALA A 104 -0.95 -14.97 19.54
N ALA A 105 -1.08 -16.04 18.72
CA ALA A 105 -1.19 -17.40 19.21
C ALA A 105 0.13 -17.96 19.76
N ALA A 106 1.28 -17.57 19.17
CA ALA A 106 2.59 -18.10 19.53
C ALA A 106 3.38 -17.10 20.39
N PRO A 107 3.64 -17.37 21.68
CA PRO A 107 4.37 -16.44 22.57
C PRO A 107 5.73 -15.99 22.03
N LYS A 108 6.43 -16.90 21.35
CA LYS A 108 7.74 -16.60 20.73
C LYS A 108 7.69 -15.60 19.56
N LEU A 109 6.51 -15.41 18.96
CA LEU A 109 6.31 -14.52 17.80
C LEU A 109 5.66 -13.19 18.18
N ARG A 110 5.34 -12.95 19.46
CA ARG A 110 4.66 -11.73 19.92
C ARG A 110 5.38 -10.43 19.55
N GLY A 111 6.73 -10.44 19.50
CA GLY A 111 7.50 -9.30 19.02
C GLY A 111 7.22 -8.91 17.55
N GLY A 112 6.59 -9.78 16.76
CA GLY A 112 6.14 -9.51 15.40
C GLY A 112 4.79 -8.76 15.30
N LEU A 113 4.00 -8.69 16.40
CA LEU A 113 2.67 -8.05 16.36
C LEU A 113 2.74 -6.60 15.91
N SER A 114 3.62 -5.81 16.53
CA SER A 114 3.73 -4.38 16.20
C SER A 114 4.25 -4.13 14.77
N PRO A 115 5.31 -4.77 14.26
CA PRO A 115 5.72 -4.61 12.86
C PRO A 115 4.64 -5.01 11.86
N VAL A 116 3.96 -6.15 12.07
CA VAL A 116 2.88 -6.59 11.15
C VAL A 116 1.70 -5.62 11.18
N ALA A 117 1.29 -5.17 12.37
CA ALA A 117 0.23 -4.18 12.50
C ALA A 117 0.63 -2.82 11.89
N THR A 118 1.88 -2.39 12.07
CA THR A 118 2.42 -1.18 11.43
C THR A 118 2.40 -1.29 9.92
N TYR A 119 2.83 -2.44 9.37
CA TYR A 119 2.75 -2.71 7.93
C TYR A 119 1.31 -2.62 7.43
N ALA A 120 0.36 -3.28 8.08
CA ALA A 120 -1.04 -3.28 7.67
C ALA A 120 -1.64 -1.85 7.70
N ALA A 121 -1.42 -1.11 8.79
CA ALA A 121 -1.89 0.27 8.92
C ALA A 121 -1.27 1.18 7.85
N ALA A 122 0.04 1.10 7.64
CA ALA A 122 0.73 1.88 6.62
C ALA A 122 0.30 1.52 5.20
N SER A 123 0.03 0.23 4.91
CA SER A 123 -0.49 -0.21 3.62
C SER A 123 -1.90 0.31 3.34
N ILE A 124 -2.78 0.29 4.33
CA ILE A 124 -4.11 0.90 4.21
C ILE A 124 -4.00 2.40 3.96
N ALA A 125 -3.16 3.10 4.73
CA ALA A 125 -2.92 4.53 4.54
C ALA A 125 -2.36 4.84 3.14
N ALA A 126 -1.41 4.01 2.64
CA ALA A 126 -0.87 4.13 1.30
C ALA A 126 -1.95 3.98 0.22
N LEU A 127 -2.82 2.97 0.33
CA LEU A 127 -3.94 2.78 -0.60
C LEU A 127 -4.93 3.94 -0.57
N LEU A 128 -5.25 4.47 0.61
CA LEU A 128 -6.10 5.66 0.73
C LEU A 128 -5.44 6.89 0.10
N LEU A 129 -4.14 7.08 0.32
CA LEU A 129 -3.38 8.18 -0.26
C LEU A 129 -3.30 8.07 -1.79
N MET A 130 -3.13 6.87 -2.36
CA MET A 130 -3.12 6.66 -3.80
C MET A 130 -4.42 7.12 -4.47
N ASN A 131 -5.57 7.06 -3.78
CA ASN A 131 -6.84 7.56 -4.31
C ASN A 131 -6.95 9.10 -4.39
N VAL A 132 -5.93 9.83 -3.92
CA VAL A 132 -5.85 11.30 -4.08
C VAL A 132 -5.15 11.71 -5.39
N ALA A 133 -4.60 10.74 -6.12
CA ALA A 133 -3.99 11.00 -7.42
C ALA A 133 -5.03 11.53 -8.45
N PRO A 134 -4.59 12.24 -9.50
CA PRO A 134 -5.50 12.77 -10.51
C PRO A 134 -6.39 11.70 -11.16
N ASP A 135 -7.68 11.98 -11.29
CA ASP A 135 -8.67 11.04 -11.83
C ASP A 135 -8.27 10.39 -13.17
N PRO A 136 -7.70 11.10 -14.17
CA PRO A 136 -7.30 10.46 -15.43
C PRO A 136 -6.19 9.42 -15.23
N PHE A 137 -5.27 9.64 -14.27
CA PHE A 137 -4.25 8.68 -13.94
C PHE A 137 -4.84 7.49 -13.18
N LEU A 138 -5.75 7.73 -12.22
CA LEU A 138 -6.44 6.66 -11.51
C LEU A 138 -7.27 5.79 -12.45
N TYR A 139 -7.97 6.39 -13.41
CA TYR A 139 -8.73 5.66 -14.41
C TYR A 139 -7.83 4.71 -15.21
N TRP A 140 -6.68 5.22 -15.70
CA TRP A 140 -5.69 4.41 -16.40
C TRP A 140 -5.07 3.31 -15.52
N TRP A 141 -4.82 3.62 -14.24
CA TRP A 141 -4.17 2.68 -13.29
C TRP A 141 -5.04 1.48 -12.92
N TRP A 142 -6.36 1.68 -12.83
CA TRP A 142 -7.29 0.65 -12.37
C TRP A 142 -7.96 -0.15 -13.48
N ASP A 143 -7.83 0.24 -14.74
CA ASP A 143 -8.32 -0.47 -15.91
C ASP A 143 -7.29 -1.45 -16.49
#